data_90deeab210b46a02c5a451486a1bcc3f
#
_entry.id   90deeab210b46a02c5a451486a1bcc3f
#
_cell.length_a   1.000
_cell.length_b   1.000
_cell.length_c   1.000
_cell.angle_alpha   90.00
_cell.angle_beta   90.00
_cell.angle_gamma   90.00
#
_symmetry.space_group_name_H-M   'P 1'
#
loop_
_entity.id
_entity.type
_entity.pdbx_description
1 polymer ?
#
loop_
_entity_poly.entity_id
_entity_poly.type
_entity_poly.pdbx_seq_one_letter_code
_entity_poly.pdbx_strand_id
1 'polypeptide(L)'
;LIADGSIYILGGRNTYNYFLGDFEKYKNYDRDVLVICENPQKENSVSQLLDYFENIWKQDDCAYFHEDKKLADKASVKKAALRMEEEYKEYAAEYKERIFDSDYTDETFETEKITLVSNPIHTGAKEPVVWYTLGELMKNAKERVKIHTPYIICNEMMYNTWADVTKNVSEFSVMTNSAANNGNPFG
;
A
#
# COMPACT_ATOMS: atom_id res chain seq x y z
N LEU A 1 2.47 4.81 5.87
CA LEU A 1 3.36 5.63 6.70
C LEU A 1 3.28 7.06 6.22
N ILE A 2 3.20 8.01 7.14
CA ILE A 2 3.29 9.46 6.87
C ILE A 2 4.36 10.01 7.82
N ALA A 3 5.24 10.87 7.31
CA ALA A 3 6.29 11.50 8.10
C ALA A 3 6.30 13.02 7.87
N ASP A 4 6.37 13.78 8.97
CA ASP A 4 6.54 15.23 9.04
C ASP A 4 5.56 16.06 8.19
N GLY A 5 4.43 15.48 7.77
CA GLY A 5 3.45 16.14 6.89
C GLY A 5 3.97 16.46 5.49
N SER A 6 5.13 15.92 5.11
CA SER A 6 5.79 16.18 3.83
C SER A 6 6.05 14.93 2.99
N ILE A 7 6.05 13.75 3.61
CA ILE A 7 6.37 12.49 2.95
C ILE A 7 5.35 11.43 3.33
N TYR A 8 4.97 10.59 2.37
CA TYR A 8 4.28 9.34 2.69
C TYR A 8 4.75 8.17 1.82
N ILE A 9 4.62 6.96 2.38
CA ILE A 9 4.68 5.70 1.64
C ILE A 9 3.30 5.06 1.72
N LEU A 10 2.72 4.77 0.56
CA LEU A 10 1.45 4.08 0.41
C LEU A 10 1.66 2.79 -0.38
N GLY A 11 1.25 1.67 0.21
CA GLY A 11 1.38 0.35 -0.40
C GLY A 11 0.61 -0.72 0.35
N GLY A 12 0.64 -1.94 -0.17
CA GLY A 12 -0.04 -3.11 0.39
C GLY A 12 0.88 -4.08 1.14
N ARG A 13 2.15 -3.73 1.32
CA ARG A 13 3.15 -4.63 1.91
C ARG A 13 2.88 -4.88 3.39
N ASN A 14 2.78 -6.15 3.75
CA ASN A 14 2.69 -6.59 5.14
C ASN A 14 4.08 -6.85 5.73
N THR A 15 4.18 -6.82 7.06
CA THR A 15 5.41 -7.08 7.80
C THR A 15 5.64 -8.58 8.02
N TYR A 16 5.58 -9.37 6.97
CA TYR A 16 5.89 -10.80 7.02
C TYR A 16 7.05 -11.10 6.06
N ASN A 17 7.92 -12.05 6.42
CA ASN A 17 9.19 -12.28 5.73
C ASN A 17 9.09 -12.40 4.20
N TYR A 18 8.10 -13.10 3.68
CA TYR A 18 7.96 -13.26 2.22
C TYR A 18 7.54 -11.98 1.48
N PHE A 19 7.09 -10.92 2.19
CA PHE A 19 6.90 -9.59 1.64
C PHE A 19 8.19 -8.76 1.66
N LEU A 20 9.18 -9.15 2.49
CA LEU A 20 10.41 -8.39 2.72
C LEU A 20 11.62 -8.89 1.90
N GLY A 21 11.42 -9.89 1.07
CA GLY A 21 12.33 -10.09 -0.06
C GLY A 21 13.23 -11.32 -0.07
N ASP A 22 13.64 -11.89 1.05
CA ASP A 22 14.67 -12.95 1.06
C ASP A 22 14.16 -14.39 1.21
N PHE A 23 12.95 -14.64 0.74
CA PHE A 23 12.44 -16.00 0.70
C PHE A 23 12.74 -16.66 -0.65
N GLU A 24 13.65 -17.61 -0.68
CA GLU A 24 14.01 -18.35 -1.89
C GLU A 24 12.81 -19.09 -2.52
N LYS A 25 11.83 -19.47 -1.71
CA LYS A 25 10.73 -20.35 -2.12
C LYS A 25 9.44 -19.62 -2.52
N TYR A 26 9.15 -18.47 -1.95
CA TYR A 26 7.93 -17.69 -2.21
C TYR A 26 8.29 -16.21 -2.30
N LYS A 27 8.01 -15.59 -3.43
CA LYS A 27 8.24 -14.18 -3.65
C LYS A 27 6.92 -13.47 -3.89
N ASN A 28 6.60 -12.47 -3.09
CA ASN A 28 5.54 -11.52 -3.38
C ASN A 28 6.12 -10.28 -4.04
N TYR A 29 5.46 -9.85 -5.09
CA TYR A 29 5.82 -8.63 -5.82
C TYR A 29 4.83 -7.54 -5.45
N ASP A 30 5.10 -6.84 -4.35
CA ASP A 30 4.37 -5.65 -3.97
C ASP A 30 5.04 -4.39 -4.50
N ARG A 31 4.23 -3.36 -4.70
CA ARG A 31 4.71 -2.03 -5.08
C ARG A 31 4.20 -1.02 -4.09
N ASP A 32 5.12 -0.24 -3.58
CA ASP A 32 4.83 0.88 -2.71
C ASP A 32 5.14 2.17 -3.47
N VAL A 33 4.41 3.22 -3.18
CA VAL A 33 4.63 4.54 -3.76
C VAL A 33 5.18 5.45 -2.68
N LEU A 34 6.38 5.99 -2.91
CA LEU A 34 6.94 7.08 -2.12
C LEU A 34 6.54 8.40 -2.75
N VAL A 35 5.93 9.27 -1.97
CA VAL A 35 5.58 10.63 -2.38
C VAL A 35 6.22 11.63 -1.44
N ILE A 36 6.92 12.58 -2.01
CA ILE A 36 7.59 13.69 -1.32
C ILE A 36 6.91 14.99 -1.76
N CYS A 37 6.51 15.81 -0.80
CA CYS A 37 5.93 17.12 -1.03
C CYS A 37 6.90 18.21 -0.57
N GLU A 38 7.49 18.92 -1.50
CA GLU A 38 8.43 20.00 -1.19
C GLU A 38 7.76 21.25 -0.59
N ASN A 39 6.46 21.41 -0.84
CA ASN A 39 5.71 22.56 -0.35
C ASN A 39 4.47 22.14 0.45
N PRO A 40 4.62 21.73 1.73
CA PRO A 40 3.53 21.22 2.57
C PRO A 40 2.49 22.28 2.96
N GLN A 41 2.72 23.56 2.65
CA GLN A 41 1.80 24.66 2.96
C GLN A 41 0.58 24.73 2.02
N LYS A 42 0.63 24.03 0.88
CA LYS A 42 -0.48 23.94 -0.07
C LYS A 42 -1.22 22.62 0.11
N GLU A 43 -2.51 22.65 -0.19
CA GLU A 43 -3.29 21.41 -0.30
C GLU A 43 -2.66 20.47 -1.33
N ASN A 44 -2.37 19.26 -0.90
CA ASN A 44 -1.70 18.25 -1.71
C ASN A 44 -2.09 16.84 -1.24
N SER A 45 -1.58 15.80 -1.88
CA SER A 45 -1.92 14.42 -1.53
C SER A 45 -1.42 13.99 -0.14
N VAL A 46 -0.37 14.63 0.40
CA VAL A 46 0.11 14.33 1.76
C VAL A 46 -0.89 14.84 2.78
N SER A 47 -1.38 16.10 2.62
CA SER A 47 -2.42 16.64 3.50
C SER A 47 -3.71 15.85 3.41
N GLN A 48 -4.13 15.44 2.21
CA GLN A 48 -5.31 14.59 2.02
C GLN A 48 -5.16 13.23 2.72
N LEU A 49 -3.98 12.62 2.66
CA LEU A 49 -3.73 11.34 3.33
C LEU A 49 -3.68 11.51 4.86
N LEU A 50 -3.14 12.62 5.36
CA LEU A 50 -3.13 12.93 6.79
C LEU A 50 -4.56 13.12 7.31
N ASP A 51 -5.39 13.89 6.61
CA ASP A 51 -6.81 14.08 6.96
C ASP A 51 -7.56 12.73 6.94
N TYR A 52 -7.29 11.88 5.96
CA TYR A 52 -7.84 10.53 5.91
C TYR A 52 -7.43 9.70 7.12
N PHE A 53 -6.15 9.70 7.48
CA PHE A 53 -5.63 9.01 8.65
C PHE A 53 -6.26 9.50 9.94
N GLU A 54 -6.34 10.83 10.14
CA GLU A 54 -6.96 11.42 11.33
C GLU A 54 -8.45 11.09 11.44
N ASN A 55 -9.15 11.02 10.32
CA ASN A 55 -10.56 10.62 10.31
C ASN A 55 -10.75 9.14 10.69
N ILE A 56 -9.84 8.25 10.29
CA ILE A 56 -9.82 6.86 10.79
C ILE A 56 -9.54 6.86 12.30
N TRP A 57 -8.50 7.61 12.72
CA TRP A 57 -8.06 7.62 14.10
C TRP A 57 -9.13 8.11 15.09
N LYS A 58 -10.06 8.94 14.63
CA LYS A 58 -11.19 9.46 15.43
C LYS A 58 -12.36 8.48 15.56
N GLN A 59 -12.31 7.31 14.91
CA GLN A 59 -13.38 6.31 15.05
C GLN A 59 -13.38 5.71 16.45
N ASP A 60 -14.58 5.34 16.93
CA ASP A 60 -14.79 4.82 18.29
C ASP A 60 -14.08 3.47 18.55
N ASP A 61 -13.79 2.72 17.50
CA ASP A 61 -13.08 1.44 17.55
C ASP A 61 -11.54 1.58 17.46
N CYS A 62 -11.03 2.82 17.34
CA CYS A 62 -9.61 3.10 17.44
C CYS A 62 -9.20 3.40 18.89
N ALA A 63 -8.12 2.78 19.34
CA ALA A 63 -7.60 3.00 20.69
C ALA A 63 -6.07 3.04 20.68
N TYR A 64 -5.50 3.76 21.66
CA TYR A 64 -4.06 3.71 21.89
C TYR A 64 -3.65 2.32 22.37
N PHE A 65 -2.56 1.83 21.79
CA PHE A 65 -1.91 0.65 22.33
C PHE A 65 -1.35 0.96 23.74
N HIS A 66 -1.68 0.09 24.68
CA HIS A 66 -1.15 0.19 26.05
C HIS A 66 -0.05 -0.84 26.22
N GLU A 67 1.13 -0.37 26.61
CA GLU A 67 2.26 -1.24 26.88
C GLU A 67 1.96 -2.11 28.12
N ASP A 68 2.05 -3.42 27.97
CA ASP A 68 2.02 -4.37 29.09
C ASP A 68 3.43 -4.60 29.61
N LYS A 69 3.81 -3.85 30.66
CA LYS A 69 5.12 -3.96 31.30
C LYS A 69 5.43 -5.37 31.78
N LYS A 70 4.40 -6.14 32.22
CA LYS A 70 4.58 -7.53 32.65
C LYS A 70 4.93 -8.44 31.48
N LEU A 71 4.40 -8.16 30.29
CA LEU A 71 4.74 -8.89 29.08
C LEU A 71 6.17 -8.56 28.65
N ALA A 72 6.54 -7.29 28.64
CA ALA A 72 7.90 -6.84 28.31
C ALA A 72 8.98 -7.44 29.22
N ASP A 73 8.64 -7.71 30.48
CA ASP A 73 9.57 -8.29 31.44
C ASP A 73 9.76 -9.82 31.34
N LYS A 74 8.94 -10.50 30.54
CA LYS A 74 9.12 -11.94 30.33
C LYS A 74 10.47 -12.25 29.67
N ALA A 75 11.17 -13.25 30.19
CA ALA A 75 12.48 -13.65 29.65
C ALA A 75 12.44 -14.03 28.16
N SER A 76 11.34 -14.65 27.70
CA SER A 76 11.15 -14.99 26.29
C SER A 76 11.04 -13.75 25.39
N VAL A 77 10.38 -12.70 25.86
CA VAL A 77 10.23 -11.42 25.13
C VAL A 77 11.57 -10.71 25.07
N LYS A 78 12.28 -10.59 26.19
CA LYS A 78 13.64 -10.02 26.23
C LYS A 78 14.61 -10.74 25.31
N LYS A 79 14.59 -12.09 25.29
CA LYS A 79 15.40 -12.88 24.37
C LYS A 79 15.04 -12.63 22.90
N ALA A 80 13.75 -12.52 22.58
CA ALA A 80 13.30 -12.24 21.22
C ALA A 80 13.73 -10.82 20.79
N ALA A 81 13.60 -9.83 21.67
CA ALA A 81 14.02 -8.45 21.39
C ALA A 81 15.53 -8.36 21.12
N LEU A 82 16.36 -9.02 21.93
CA LEU A 82 17.82 -9.06 21.71
C LEU A 82 18.18 -9.68 20.37
N ARG A 83 17.54 -10.81 20.03
CA ARG A 83 17.75 -11.45 18.72
C ARG A 83 17.38 -10.52 17.55
N MET A 84 16.23 -9.87 17.65
CA MET A 84 15.79 -8.90 16.60
C MET A 84 16.76 -7.72 16.49
N GLU A 85 17.30 -7.25 17.60
CA GLU A 85 18.30 -6.17 17.60
C GLU A 85 19.62 -6.61 16.94
N GLU A 86 20.08 -7.85 17.19
CA GLU A 86 21.27 -8.41 16.55
C GLU A 86 21.06 -8.58 15.03
N GLU A 87 19.93 -9.21 14.65
CA GLU A 87 19.55 -9.36 13.24
C GLU A 87 19.47 -7.99 12.53
N TYR A 88 18.86 -6.97 13.17
CA TYR A 88 18.80 -5.63 12.62
C TYR A 88 20.18 -5.00 12.43
N LYS A 89 21.12 -5.18 13.38
CA LYS A 89 22.50 -4.67 13.26
C LYS A 89 23.23 -5.31 12.10
N GLU A 90 23.05 -6.61 11.87
CA GLU A 90 23.65 -7.32 10.75
C GLU A 90 23.10 -6.79 9.42
N TYR A 91 21.77 -6.69 9.28
CA TYR A 91 21.13 -6.10 8.09
C TYR A 91 21.54 -4.64 7.87
N ALA A 92 21.54 -3.83 8.92
CA ALA A 92 21.93 -2.43 8.82
C ALA A 92 23.40 -2.26 8.38
N ALA A 93 24.30 -3.15 8.76
CA ALA A 93 25.69 -3.14 8.32
C ALA A 93 25.82 -3.59 6.87
N GLU A 94 25.11 -4.64 6.46
CA GLU A 94 25.15 -5.18 5.09
C GLU A 94 24.57 -4.20 4.05
N TYR A 95 23.45 -3.55 4.41
CA TYR A 95 22.72 -2.67 3.49
C TYR A 95 22.88 -1.18 3.80
N LYS A 96 23.95 -0.81 4.54
CA LYS A 96 24.16 0.57 5.01
C LYS A 96 24.07 1.60 3.89
N GLU A 97 24.84 1.40 2.83
CA GLU A 97 24.87 2.32 1.69
C GLU A 97 23.50 2.44 1.02
N ARG A 98 22.80 1.33 0.88
CA ARG A 98 21.50 1.28 0.21
C ARG A 98 20.37 1.84 1.06
N ILE A 99 20.41 1.69 2.38
CA ILE A 99 19.32 2.08 3.29
C ILE A 99 19.54 3.47 3.86
N PHE A 100 20.75 3.79 4.30
CA PHE A 100 21.04 5.00 5.06
C PHE A 100 21.78 6.07 4.27
N ASP A 101 22.59 5.65 3.29
CA ASP A 101 23.41 6.57 2.51
C ASP A 101 22.79 6.89 1.13
N SER A 102 21.68 6.25 0.76
CA SER A 102 20.96 6.54 -0.49
C SER A 102 20.12 7.82 -0.35
N ASP A 103 20.25 8.70 -1.31
CA ASP A 103 19.30 9.79 -1.49
C ASP A 103 18.10 9.29 -2.31
N TYR A 104 17.01 9.00 -1.62
CA TYR A 104 15.78 8.50 -2.27
C TYR A 104 15.13 9.54 -3.17
N THR A 105 15.51 10.81 -3.09
CA THR A 105 14.99 11.86 -3.96
C THR A 105 15.58 11.75 -5.38
N ASP A 106 16.78 11.22 -5.52
CA ASP A 106 17.43 11.03 -6.82
C ASP A 106 16.67 10.07 -7.74
N GLU A 107 15.89 9.15 -7.18
CA GLU A 107 15.06 8.19 -7.92
C GLU A 107 13.62 8.66 -8.13
N THR A 108 13.28 9.87 -7.70
CA THR A 108 11.95 10.45 -7.89
C THR A 108 11.86 11.27 -9.20
N PHE A 109 10.65 11.53 -9.62
CA PHE A 109 10.37 12.44 -10.72
C PHE A 109 9.25 13.40 -10.33
N GLU A 110 9.32 14.61 -10.82
CA GLU A 110 8.32 15.63 -10.56
C GLU A 110 6.98 15.27 -11.19
N THR A 111 5.91 15.60 -10.48
CA THR A 111 4.55 15.46 -10.98
C THR A 111 3.72 16.69 -10.63
N GLU A 112 2.90 17.13 -11.58
CA GLU A 112 2.07 18.31 -11.40
C GLU A 112 0.92 18.08 -10.43
N LYS A 113 0.41 16.83 -10.36
CA LYS A 113 -0.76 16.53 -9.54
C LYS A 113 -0.79 15.06 -9.11
N ILE A 114 -0.96 14.86 -7.80
CA ILE A 114 -1.34 13.59 -7.20
C ILE A 114 -2.65 13.80 -6.45
N THR A 115 -3.60 12.91 -6.64
CA THR A 115 -4.89 12.95 -5.95
C THR A 115 -5.10 11.65 -5.21
N LEU A 116 -5.38 11.72 -3.91
CA LEU A 116 -5.81 10.58 -3.12
C LEU A 116 -7.28 10.29 -3.43
N VAL A 117 -7.58 9.03 -3.69
CA VAL A 117 -8.96 8.54 -3.83
C VAL A 117 -9.20 7.47 -2.78
N SER A 118 -10.23 7.64 -1.97
CA SER A 118 -10.60 6.70 -0.91
C SER A 118 -12.10 6.47 -0.90
N ASN A 119 -12.51 5.32 -0.37
CA ASN A 119 -13.90 5.13 -0.01
C ASN A 119 -14.21 5.88 1.31
N PRO A 120 -15.46 6.33 1.52
CA PRO A 120 -15.85 6.96 2.77
C PRO A 120 -15.56 6.08 3.99
N ILE A 121 -15.18 6.73 5.10
CA ILE A 121 -14.87 6.06 6.36
C ILE A 121 -16.13 6.07 7.24
N HIS A 122 -16.75 4.92 7.39
CA HIS A 122 -17.86 4.68 8.32
C HIS A 122 -18.11 3.17 8.47
N THR A 123 -18.90 2.78 9.46
CA THR A 123 -19.16 1.38 9.80
C THR A 123 -20.22 0.71 8.92
N GLY A 124 -21.00 1.48 8.16
CA GLY A 124 -22.04 0.98 7.26
C GLY A 124 -21.51 0.48 5.91
N ALA A 125 -22.42 0.20 5.00
CA ALA A 125 -22.09 -0.11 3.61
C ALA A 125 -21.36 1.06 2.97
N LYS A 126 -20.21 0.78 2.36
CA LYS A 126 -19.36 1.82 1.79
C LYS A 126 -19.73 2.10 0.34
N GLU A 127 -19.84 3.38 0.01
CA GLU A 127 -19.95 3.81 -1.38
C GLU A 127 -18.64 3.46 -2.11
N PRO A 128 -18.70 2.80 -3.28
CA PRO A 128 -17.54 2.34 -4.02
C PRO A 128 -16.89 3.46 -4.84
N VAL A 129 -16.51 4.56 -4.18
CA VAL A 129 -15.94 5.78 -4.83
C VAL A 129 -14.67 5.44 -5.61
N VAL A 130 -13.79 4.64 -5.02
CA VAL A 130 -12.54 4.21 -5.68
C VAL A 130 -12.85 3.47 -6.97
N TRP A 131 -13.82 2.54 -6.95
CA TRP A 131 -14.19 1.80 -8.14
C TRP A 131 -14.76 2.70 -9.24
N TYR A 132 -15.67 3.63 -8.91
CA TYR A 132 -16.22 4.56 -9.88
C TYR A 132 -15.14 5.44 -10.48
N THR A 133 -14.21 5.95 -9.68
CA THR A 133 -13.08 6.76 -10.16
C THR A 133 -12.20 5.96 -11.12
N LEU A 134 -11.83 4.73 -10.75
CA LEU A 134 -11.03 3.85 -11.62
C LEU A 134 -11.80 3.49 -12.90
N GLY A 135 -13.11 3.23 -12.78
CA GLY A 135 -13.97 2.94 -13.93
C GLY A 135 -13.99 4.09 -14.93
N GLU A 136 -14.13 5.32 -14.47
CA GLU A 136 -14.09 6.50 -15.34
C GLU A 136 -12.71 6.73 -15.95
N LEU A 137 -11.63 6.52 -15.22
CA LEU A 137 -10.28 6.58 -15.75
C LEU A 137 -10.08 5.53 -16.87
N MET A 138 -10.52 4.30 -16.65
CA MET A 138 -10.42 3.23 -17.64
C MET A 138 -11.25 3.51 -18.89
N LYS A 139 -12.50 3.99 -18.75
CA LYS A 139 -13.37 4.35 -19.86
C LYS A 139 -12.82 5.49 -20.73
N ASN A 140 -12.07 6.40 -20.11
CA ASN A 140 -11.43 7.52 -20.80
C ASN A 140 -10.07 7.18 -21.41
N ALA A 141 -9.53 5.98 -21.15
CA ALA A 141 -8.30 5.53 -21.78
C ALA A 141 -8.46 5.42 -23.30
N LYS A 142 -7.40 5.78 -24.05
CA LYS A 142 -7.42 5.80 -25.53
C LYS A 142 -6.59 4.67 -26.15
N GLU A 143 -5.56 4.22 -25.45
CA GLU A 143 -4.63 3.27 -26.03
C GLU A 143 -4.58 1.96 -25.23
N ARG A 144 -4.33 2.05 -23.92
CA ARG A 144 -4.10 0.85 -23.09
C ARG A 144 -4.59 0.99 -21.68
N VAL A 145 -5.03 -0.14 -21.11
CA VAL A 145 -5.31 -0.29 -19.69
C VAL A 145 -4.56 -1.52 -19.19
N LYS A 146 -3.75 -1.34 -18.15
CA LYS A 146 -3.01 -2.40 -17.46
C LYS A 146 -3.39 -2.41 -16.00
N ILE A 147 -3.89 -3.54 -15.53
CA ILE A 147 -4.32 -3.73 -14.13
C ILE A 147 -3.39 -4.76 -13.49
N HIS A 148 -2.87 -4.43 -12.32
CA HIS A 148 -2.16 -5.37 -11.46
C HIS A 148 -2.90 -5.46 -10.12
N THR A 149 -3.42 -6.63 -9.81
CA THR A 149 -4.17 -6.89 -8.58
C THR A 149 -3.95 -8.32 -8.11
N PRO A 150 -3.77 -8.58 -6.81
CA PRO A 150 -3.59 -9.95 -6.31
C PRO A 150 -4.85 -10.81 -6.51
N TYR A 151 -6.03 -10.19 -6.52
CA TYR A 151 -7.31 -10.89 -6.64
C TYR A 151 -8.23 -10.20 -7.63
N ILE A 152 -8.90 -11.00 -8.47
CA ILE A 152 -9.99 -10.53 -9.32
C ILE A 152 -11.29 -10.91 -8.65
N ILE A 153 -11.89 -9.95 -7.94
CA ILE A 153 -13.21 -10.10 -7.31
C ILE A 153 -14.13 -9.08 -7.96
N CYS A 154 -14.87 -9.52 -8.98
CA CYS A 154 -15.73 -8.65 -9.77
C CYS A 154 -17.19 -9.04 -9.62
N ASN A 155 -18.05 -8.05 -9.41
CA ASN A 155 -19.47 -8.19 -9.62
C ASN A 155 -19.82 -7.96 -11.12
N GLU A 156 -21.06 -8.19 -11.48
CA GLU A 156 -21.53 -8.04 -12.87
C GLU A 156 -21.28 -6.64 -13.43
N MET A 157 -21.48 -5.59 -12.64
CA MET A 157 -21.21 -4.19 -13.04
C MET A 157 -19.75 -3.97 -13.37
N MET A 158 -18.83 -4.48 -12.53
CA MET A 158 -17.40 -4.35 -12.73
C MET A 158 -16.95 -5.09 -14.01
N TYR A 159 -17.45 -6.29 -14.18
CA TYR A 159 -17.19 -7.08 -15.37
C TYR A 159 -17.67 -6.39 -16.65
N ASN A 160 -18.90 -5.86 -16.65
CA ASN A 160 -19.44 -5.13 -17.78
C ASN A 160 -18.63 -3.86 -18.08
N THR A 161 -18.16 -3.14 -17.05
CA THR A 161 -17.25 -1.99 -17.23
C THR A 161 -15.97 -2.41 -17.98
N TRP A 162 -15.33 -3.50 -17.57
CA TRP A 162 -14.15 -4.01 -18.26
C TRP A 162 -14.44 -4.42 -19.70
N ALA A 163 -15.56 -5.14 -19.92
CA ALA A 163 -15.98 -5.54 -21.26
C ALA A 163 -16.22 -4.32 -22.18
N ASP A 164 -16.71 -3.22 -21.65
CA ASP A 164 -16.87 -1.98 -22.43
C ASP A 164 -15.53 -1.29 -22.70
N VAL A 165 -14.63 -1.25 -21.71
CA VAL A 165 -13.30 -0.68 -21.88
C VAL A 165 -12.51 -1.42 -22.96
N THR A 166 -12.59 -2.75 -23.00
CA THR A 166 -11.89 -3.56 -24.04
C THR A 166 -12.29 -3.24 -25.46
N LYS A 167 -13.45 -2.63 -25.68
CA LYS A 167 -13.91 -2.19 -27.02
C LYS A 167 -13.25 -0.89 -27.46
N ASN A 168 -12.72 -0.11 -26.52
CA ASN A 168 -12.26 1.26 -26.75
C ASN A 168 -10.73 1.42 -26.71
N VAL A 169 -10.01 0.40 -26.24
CA VAL A 169 -8.54 0.41 -26.14
C VAL A 169 -7.92 -0.70 -26.98
N SER A 170 -6.72 -0.46 -27.48
CA SER A 170 -5.98 -1.46 -28.26
C SER A 170 -5.35 -2.55 -27.40
N GLU A 171 -5.10 -2.25 -26.12
CA GLU A 171 -4.52 -3.19 -25.16
C GLU A 171 -5.26 -3.13 -23.82
N PHE A 172 -5.81 -4.27 -23.40
CA PHE A 172 -6.36 -4.45 -22.05
C PHE A 172 -5.72 -5.69 -21.43
N SER A 173 -5.00 -5.50 -20.35
CA SER A 173 -4.32 -6.61 -19.67
C SER A 173 -4.49 -6.57 -18.17
N VAL A 174 -4.68 -7.74 -17.57
CA VAL A 174 -4.81 -7.91 -16.12
C VAL A 174 -3.78 -8.94 -15.66
N MET A 175 -2.95 -8.54 -14.71
CA MET A 175 -2.04 -9.44 -14.02
C MET A 175 -2.60 -9.71 -12.62
N THR A 176 -2.76 -10.97 -12.29
CA THR A 176 -3.29 -11.42 -11.00
C THR A 176 -2.59 -12.70 -10.54
N ASN A 177 -2.78 -13.07 -9.28
CA ASN A 177 -2.29 -14.33 -8.76
C ASN A 177 -2.96 -15.52 -9.47
N SER A 178 -2.22 -16.60 -9.63
CA SER A 178 -2.80 -17.88 -10.06
C SER A 178 -3.72 -18.44 -8.97
N ALA A 179 -4.67 -19.29 -9.37
CA ALA A 179 -5.54 -20.00 -8.43
C ALA A 179 -4.75 -20.80 -7.37
N ALA A 180 -3.58 -21.33 -7.74
CA ALA A 180 -2.70 -22.06 -6.83
C ALA A 180 -2.06 -21.18 -5.75
N ASN A 181 -1.88 -19.87 -6.00
CA ASN A 181 -1.27 -18.91 -5.08
C ASN A 181 -2.29 -18.04 -4.36
N ASN A 182 -3.58 -18.26 -4.61
CA ASN A 182 -4.64 -17.42 -4.07
C ASN A 182 -4.86 -17.61 -2.55
N GLY A 183 -4.42 -18.74 -1.98
CA GLY A 183 -4.67 -19.07 -0.58
C GLY A 183 -6.16 -19.31 -0.25
N ASN A 184 -7.04 -19.11 -1.21
CA ASN A 184 -8.47 -19.35 -1.10
C ASN A 184 -8.84 -20.58 -1.97
N PRO A 185 -9.24 -21.71 -1.35
CA PRO A 185 -9.58 -22.92 -2.12
C PRO A 185 -10.84 -22.78 -2.97
N PHE A 186 -11.56 -21.67 -2.85
CA PHE A 186 -12.81 -21.36 -3.57
C PHE A 186 -12.70 -20.17 -4.54
N GLY A 187 -11.50 -19.56 -4.68
CA GLY A 187 -11.28 -18.38 -5.52
C GLY A 187 -10.63 -18.65 -6.83
#